data_7864aa5638abdf1d7bd1a4e1f1d5f1cc
#
_entry.id   7864aa5638abdf1d7bd1a4e1f1d5f1cc
#
_cell.length_a   1.000
_cell.length_b   1.000
_cell.length_c   1.000
_cell.angle_alpha   90.00
_cell.angle_beta   90.00
_cell.angle_gamma   90.00
#
_symmetry.space_group_name_H-M   'P 1'
#
loop_
_entity.id
_entity.type
_entity.pdbx_description
1 polymer ?
#
loop_
_entity_poly.entity_id
_entity_poly.type
_entity_poly.pdbx_seq_one_letter_code
_entity_poly.pdbx_strand_id
1 'polypeptide(L)'
;IPCFYGEGNAWSYARTLDNGYVQEVAEKKQISNNATAGYYYWKKGSDFVKYAEQMIKDNSRTNGEFYVAPVYNWAIKDGKKVGIYMVDKLYSLGTPEDLQEYLNG
;
A
#
# COMPACT_ATOMS: atom_id res chain seq x y z
N ILE A 1 3.03 6.83 1.78
CA ILE A 1 2.90 5.72 0.80
C ILE A 1 2.83 6.32 -0.60
N PRO A 2 3.78 6.05 -1.48
CA PRO A 2 3.66 6.45 -2.88
C PRO A 2 2.46 5.75 -3.54
N CYS A 3 1.61 6.52 -4.22
CA CYS A 3 0.40 6.03 -4.85
C CYS A 3 0.28 6.54 -6.29
N PHE A 4 -0.51 5.84 -7.09
CA PHE A 4 -0.90 6.26 -8.43
C PHE A 4 -2.39 6.02 -8.61
N TYR A 5 -2.99 6.62 -9.64
CA TYR A 5 -4.38 6.36 -9.96
C TYR A 5 -4.52 4.93 -10.50
N GLY A 6 -5.34 4.12 -9.85
CA GLY A 6 -5.53 2.73 -10.23
C GLY A 6 -6.98 2.26 -10.11
N GLU A 7 -7.28 1.18 -10.80
CA GLU A 7 -8.59 0.53 -10.78
C GLU A 7 -8.42 -0.99 -10.78
N GLY A 8 -9.42 -1.69 -10.25
CA GLY A 8 -9.44 -3.14 -10.20
C GLY A 8 -8.87 -3.71 -8.91
N ASN A 9 -8.85 -5.03 -8.78
CA ASN A 9 -8.48 -5.71 -7.54
C ASN A 9 -7.10 -6.37 -7.60
N ALA A 10 -6.23 -5.90 -8.50
CA ALA A 10 -4.84 -6.40 -8.60
C ALA A 10 -3.86 -5.62 -7.73
N TRP A 11 -4.27 -4.45 -7.19
CA TRP A 11 -3.41 -3.53 -6.46
C TRP A 11 -3.80 -3.47 -4.99
N SER A 12 -2.88 -2.94 -4.15
CA SER A 12 -3.27 -2.44 -2.83
C SER A 12 -3.75 -1.00 -2.97
N TYR A 13 -4.63 -0.57 -2.08
CA TYR A 13 -5.23 0.76 -2.12
C TYR A 13 -5.19 1.42 -0.77
N ALA A 14 -5.02 2.76 -0.77
CA ALA A 14 -5.08 3.58 0.43
C ALA A 14 -6.28 4.53 0.33
N ARG A 15 -7.20 4.44 1.28
CA ARG A 15 -8.32 5.37 1.39
C ARG A 15 -7.98 6.48 2.38
N THR A 16 -8.17 7.73 1.94
CA THR A 16 -7.83 8.89 2.77
C THR A 16 -9.05 9.53 3.40
N LEU A 17 -8.83 10.17 4.56
CA LEU A 17 -9.79 11.08 5.18
C LEU A 17 -9.76 12.44 4.47
N ASP A 18 -10.71 13.33 4.81
CA ASP A 18 -10.77 14.68 4.26
C ASP A 18 -9.51 15.49 4.54
N ASN A 19 -8.80 15.19 5.63
CA ASN A 19 -7.53 15.85 5.97
C ASN A 19 -6.33 15.34 5.19
N GLY A 20 -6.51 14.37 4.28
CA GLY A 20 -5.45 13.81 3.46
C GLY A 20 -4.68 12.65 4.07
N TYR A 21 -4.89 12.35 5.36
CA TYR A 21 -4.26 11.18 5.99
C TYR A 21 -5.01 9.90 5.66
N VAL A 22 -4.27 8.78 5.63
CA VAL A 22 -4.82 7.48 5.30
C VAL A 22 -5.73 6.98 6.43
N GLN A 23 -6.92 6.54 6.06
CA GLN A 23 -7.88 5.92 6.97
C GLN A 23 -7.73 4.41 6.99
N GLU A 24 -7.48 3.80 5.84
CA GLU A 24 -7.42 2.35 5.68
C GLU A 24 -6.58 1.98 4.47
N VAL A 25 -5.86 0.84 4.56
CA VAL A 25 -5.15 0.24 3.43
C VAL A 25 -5.71 -1.16 3.22
N ALA A 26 -6.02 -1.52 1.98
CA ALA A 26 -6.51 -2.85 1.63
C ALA A 26 -5.66 -3.44 0.51
N GLU A 27 -5.37 -4.73 0.62
CA GLU A 27 -4.63 -5.48 -0.39
C GLU A 27 -5.62 -6.20 -1.31
N LYS A 28 -5.43 -6.01 -2.63
CA LYS A 28 -6.23 -6.68 -3.66
C LYS A 28 -7.74 -6.44 -3.55
N LYS A 29 -8.10 -5.26 -3.02
CA LYS A 29 -9.49 -4.80 -2.93
C LYS A 29 -9.53 -3.30 -3.17
N GLN A 30 -10.25 -2.88 -4.18
CA GLN A 30 -10.35 -1.45 -4.50
C GLN A 30 -11.28 -0.75 -3.52
N ILE A 31 -10.72 0.04 -2.62
CA ILE A 31 -11.45 0.88 -1.66
C ILE A 31 -11.33 2.37 -2.00
N SER A 32 -10.52 2.70 -3.01
CA SER A 32 -10.30 4.06 -3.50
C SER A 32 -9.67 3.98 -4.89
N ASN A 33 -9.21 5.12 -5.43
CA ASN A 33 -8.39 5.12 -6.65
C ASN A 33 -6.91 5.38 -6.36
N ASN A 34 -6.51 5.40 -5.09
CA ASN A 34 -5.12 5.56 -4.69
C ASN A 34 -4.45 4.20 -4.57
N ALA A 35 -4.02 3.64 -5.72
CA ALA A 35 -3.29 2.39 -5.74
C ALA A 35 -1.86 2.61 -5.24
N THR A 36 -1.36 1.72 -4.38
CA THR A 36 0.00 1.86 -3.87
C THR A 36 1.01 1.43 -4.93
N ALA A 37 2.15 2.14 -4.99
CA ALA A 37 3.17 1.89 -6.00
C ALA A 37 4.13 0.75 -5.65
N GLY A 38 3.89 0.04 -4.54
CA GLY A 38 4.74 -1.09 -4.14
C GLY A 38 5.94 -0.70 -3.29
N TYR A 39 6.13 0.58 -3.02
CA TYR A 39 7.17 1.08 -2.13
C TYR A 39 6.54 1.54 -0.82
N TYR A 40 7.07 1.03 0.30
CA TYR A 40 6.51 1.33 1.61
C TYR A 40 7.59 1.93 2.50
N TYR A 41 7.29 3.11 3.05
CA TYR A 41 8.21 3.83 3.90
C TYR A 41 7.70 3.83 5.34
N TRP A 42 8.61 3.53 6.26
CA TRP A 42 8.35 3.60 7.70
C TRP A 42 9.44 4.48 8.33
N LYS A 43 9.02 5.55 8.97
CA LYS A 43 9.96 6.47 9.63
C LYS A 43 10.87 5.75 10.62
N LYS A 44 10.31 4.74 11.31
CA LYS A 44 11.06 3.85 12.20
C LYS A 44 10.81 2.41 11.79
N GLY A 45 11.86 1.67 11.45
CA GLY A 45 11.74 0.25 11.11
C GLY A 45 11.18 -0.59 12.25
N SER A 46 11.46 -0.20 13.51
CA SER A 46 10.90 -0.88 14.69
C SER A 46 9.37 -0.78 14.74
N ASP A 47 8.79 0.32 14.24
CA ASP A 47 7.33 0.44 14.16
C ASP A 47 6.75 -0.55 13.15
N PHE A 48 7.39 -0.72 12.01
CA PHE A 48 6.97 -1.72 11.03
C PHE A 48 6.96 -3.12 11.65
N VAL A 49 8.04 -3.50 12.33
CA VAL A 49 8.14 -4.83 12.97
C VAL A 49 7.03 -5.01 13.99
N LYS A 50 6.81 -4.01 14.84
CA LYS A 50 5.76 -4.04 15.87
C LYS A 50 4.39 -4.31 15.28
N TYR A 51 4.01 -3.56 14.24
CA TYR A 51 2.67 -3.68 13.65
C TYR A 51 2.53 -4.92 12.78
N ALA A 52 3.61 -5.34 12.12
CA ALA A 52 3.63 -6.59 11.37
C ALA A 52 3.42 -7.79 12.29
N GLU A 53 4.05 -7.79 13.47
CA GLU A 53 3.86 -8.84 14.47
C GLU A 53 2.42 -8.87 14.97
N GLN A 54 1.79 -7.70 15.18
CA GLN A 54 0.39 -7.62 15.57
C GLN A 54 -0.54 -8.19 14.50
N MET A 55 -0.27 -7.88 13.22
CA MET A 55 -1.04 -8.42 12.11
C MET A 55 -0.97 -9.94 12.06
N ILE A 56 0.21 -10.50 12.26
CA ILE A 56 0.42 -11.95 12.26
C ILE A 56 -0.29 -12.58 13.45
N LYS A 57 -0.18 -11.98 14.64
CA LYS A 57 -0.84 -12.44 15.86
C LYS A 57 -2.35 -12.44 15.69
N ASP A 58 -2.91 -11.41 15.04
CA ASP A 58 -4.34 -11.30 14.78
C ASP A 58 -4.78 -12.20 13.63
N ASN A 59 -3.84 -12.88 12.97
CA ASN A 59 -4.07 -13.76 11.82
C ASN A 59 -4.82 -13.06 10.69
N SER A 60 -4.55 -11.77 10.48
CA SER A 60 -5.18 -10.98 9.42
C SER A 60 -4.48 -11.22 8.10
N ARG A 61 -5.17 -11.90 7.19
CA ARG A 61 -4.62 -12.32 5.90
C ARG A 61 -5.50 -11.83 4.75
N THR A 62 -4.89 -11.66 3.57
CA THR A 62 -5.59 -11.42 2.32
C THR A 62 -5.35 -12.63 1.42
N ASN A 63 -6.42 -13.29 0.97
CA ASN A 63 -6.32 -14.50 0.15
C ASN A 63 -5.39 -15.58 0.78
N GLY A 64 -5.41 -15.70 2.12
CA GLY A 64 -4.61 -16.68 2.85
C GLY A 64 -3.17 -16.28 3.11
N GLU A 65 -2.76 -15.08 2.71
CA GLU A 65 -1.38 -14.61 2.84
C GLU A 65 -1.28 -13.30 3.64
N PHE A 66 -0.10 -13.06 4.23
CA PHE A 66 0.22 -11.79 4.86
C PHE A 66 0.88 -10.86 3.84
N TYR A 67 0.41 -9.62 3.77
CA TYR A 67 0.96 -8.60 2.88
C TYR A 67 1.46 -7.39 3.66
N VAL A 68 2.42 -6.66 3.09
CA VAL A 68 3.04 -5.50 3.73
C VAL A 68 2.08 -4.31 3.83
N ALA A 69 1.30 -4.05 2.78
CA ALA A 69 0.44 -2.86 2.74
C ALA A 69 -0.55 -2.79 3.90
N PRO A 70 -1.31 -3.85 4.26
CA PRO A 70 -2.26 -3.77 5.36
C PRO A 70 -1.64 -3.52 6.74
N VAL A 71 -0.31 -3.68 6.90
CA VAL A 71 0.36 -3.40 8.18
C VAL A 71 0.10 -1.96 8.64
N TYR A 72 -0.05 -1.02 7.71
CA TYR A 72 -0.37 0.37 8.04
C TYR A 72 -1.67 0.52 8.82
N ASN A 73 -2.63 -0.41 8.67
CA ASN A 73 -3.90 -0.35 9.41
C ASN A 73 -3.68 -0.43 10.92
N TRP A 74 -2.71 -1.22 11.38
CA TRP A 74 -2.37 -1.30 12.80
C TRP A 74 -1.72 -0.02 13.31
N ALA A 75 -0.88 0.62 12.47
CA ALA A 75 -0.30 1.91 12.80
C ALA A 75 -1.39 2.99 12.93
N ILE A 76 -2.35 3.00 12.00
CA ILE A 76 -3.46 3.95 12.01
C ILE A 76 -4.34 3.77 13.26
N LYS A 77 -4.63 2.53 13.63
CA LYS A 77 -5.37 2.22 14.86
C LYS A 77 -4.67 2.76 16.10
N ASP A 78 -3.33 2.75 16.10
CA ASP A 78 -2.51 3.22 17.21
C ASP A 78 -2.29 4.74 17.18
N GLY A 79 -3.01 5.47 16.32
CA GLY A 79 -2.96 6.92 16.25
C GLY A 79 -1.83 7.49 15.39
N LYS A 80 -1.10 6.65 14.67
CA LYS A 80 -0.06 7.14 13.75
C LYS A 80 -0.68 7.80 12.53
N LYS A 81 -0.04 8.85 12.03
CA LYS A 81 -0.48 9.55 10.83
C LYS A 81 0.26 9.00 9.61
N VAL A 82 -0.49 8.47 8.66
CA VAL A 82 0.05 7.91 7.42
C VAL A 82 -0.44 8.76 6.26
N GLY A 83 0.49 9.25 5.45
CA GLY A 83 0.16 10.07 4.28
C GLY A 83 0.38 9.32 2.98
N ILE A 84 -0.14 9.87 1.90
CA ILE A 84 0.12 9.38 0.55
C ILE A 84 0.90 10.41 -0.24
N TYR A 85 1.59 9.94 -1.27
CA TYR A 85 2.31 10.77 -2.22
C TYR A 85 1.95 10.26 -3.62
N MET A 86 1.33 11.12 -4.45
CA MET A 86 0.91 10.72 -5.79
C MET A 86 2.07 10.77 -6.76
N VAL A 87 2.24 9.71 -7.54
CA VAL A 87 3.20 9.65 -8.64
C VAL A 87 2.43 9.66 -9.97
N ASP A 88 3.01 10.29 -10.98
CA ASP A 88 2.33 10.47 -12.27
C ASP A 88 2.19 9.17 -13.05
N LYS A 89 3.18 8.29 -12.91
CA LYS A 89 3.22 7.07 -13.71
C LYS A 89 3.98 5.98 -12.97
N LEU A 90 3.41 4.77 -12.98
CA LEU A 90 4.06 3.58 -12.47
C LEU A 90 4.50 2.70 -13.64
N TYR A 91 5.77 2.31 -13.64
CA TYR A 91 6.29 1.30 -14.56
C TYR A 91 6.48 -0.01 -13.82
N SER A 92 5.80 -1.06 -14.26
CA SER A 92 6.06 -2.41 -13.80
C SER A 92 7.16 -3.02 -14.68
N LEU A 93 8.15 -3.66 -14.08
CA LEU A 93 9.25 -4.30 -14.80
C LEU A 93 9.24 -5.83 -14.59
N GLY A 94 8.07 -6.37 -14.20
CA GLY A 94 7.92 -7.79 -13.89
C GLY A 94 7.82 -8.70 -15.11
N THR A 95 7.60 -8.14 -16.32
CA THR A 95 7.50 -8.91 -17.57
C THR A 95 8.34 -8.23 -18.67
N PRO A 96 8.69 -8.97 -19.75
CA PRO A 96 9.37 -8.35 -20.89
C PRO A 96 8.59 -7.18 -21.52
N GLU A 97 7.28 -7.29 -21.58
CA GLU A 97 6.40 -6.23 -22.08
C GLU A 97 6.50 -4.97 -21.21
N ASP A 98 6.51 -5.15 -19.89
CA ASP A 98 6.66 -4.04 -18.94
C ASP A 98 7.99 -3.32 -19.13
N LEU A 99 9.08 -4.08 -19.31
CA LEU A 99 10.40 -3.51 -19.57
C LEU A 99 10.42 -2.74 -20.90
N GLN A 100 9.81 -3.31 -21.94
CA GLN A 100 9.74 -2.67 -23.25
C GLN A 100 8.98 -1.35 -23.18
N GLU A 101 7.87 -1.31 -22.45
CA GLU A 101 7.10 -0.09 -22.22
C GLU A 101 7.94 0.97 -21.51
N TYR A 102 8.70 0.59 -20.49
CA TYR A 102 9.59 1.51 -19.79
C TYR A 102 10.66 2.09 -20.71
N LEU A 103 11.28 1.25 -21.55
CA LEU A 103 12.34 1.67 -22.46
C LEU A 103 11.82 2.59 -23.59
N ASN A 104 10.59 2.42 -24.00
CA ASN A 104 9.96 3.22 -25.06
C ASN A 104 9.29 4.49 -24.54
N GLY A 105 9.10 4.59 -23.27
CA GLY A 105 8.27 5.59 -22.70
C GLY A 105 8.76 6.70 -21.94
#